data_4ed199973e3a1a0a20e8bb57effc956e
#
_entry.id   4ed199973e3a1a0a20e8bb57effc956e
#
_cell.length_a   1.000
_cell.length_b   1.000
_cell.length_c   1.000
_cell.angle_alpha   90.00
_cell.angle_beta   90.00
_cell.angle_gamma   90.00
#
_symmetry.space_group_name_H-M   'P 1'
#
loop_
_entity.id
_entity.type
_entity.pdbx_description
1 polymer ?
#
loop_
_entity_poly.entity_id
_entity_poly.type
_entity_poly.pdbx_seq_one_letter_code
_entity_poly.pdbx_strand_id
1 'polypeptide(L)'
;MSAHAIRELARERLGFERLRPGQLAAVEAAVSGRDVLAVLPTGGGKSAIYELAGLLRAGPTVVVSPLIALQDDQLAHLRTAGLTAIVLNSQQSAGARAAALVASCESDTFVFLSPEQLSNAETRDALARARPGLFVVDEAHLISQWGRDFRTDYMRLGAQVEALGRPVCIALTATAAPPVREEISRRLGLRDPQVVIGDFDRPQIELSVRRVRSVPEKHLELELAAAEFGGPGIVYAATHADAEEARDVLAAAG
;
A
#
# COMPACT_ATOMS: atom_id res chain seq x y z
N MET A 1 -13.81 20.87 -5.34
CA MET A 1 -13.35 20.59 -6.74
C MET A 1 -14.36 19.65 -7.39
N SER A 2 -14.57 19.73 -8.71
CA SER A 2 -15.53 18.84 -9.38
C SER A 2 -14.91 17.48 -9.72
N ALA A 3 -15.74 16.45 -9.78
CA ALA A 3 -15.33 15.10 -10.24
C ALA A 3 -14.67 15.10 -11.64
N HIS A 4 -15.08 16.04 -12.49
CA HIS A 4 -14.50 16.23 -13.82
C HIS A 4 -13.03 16.67 -13.73
N ALA A 5 -12.75 17.71 -12.92
CA ALA A 5 -11.40 18.22 -12.74
C ALA A 5 -10.43 17.18 -12.14
N ILE A 6 -10.92 16.32 -11.24
CA ILE A 6 -10.12 15.22 -10.68
C ILE A 6 -9.75 14.19 -11.76
N ARG A 7 -10.70 13.82 -12.64
CA ARG A 7 -10.44 12.89 -13.75
C ARG A 7 -9.48 13.46 -14.79
N GLU A 8 -9.60 14.74 -15.08
CA GLU A 8 -8.71 15.46 -16.00
C GLU A 8 -7.28 15.48 -15.45
N LEU A 9 -7.11 15.85 -14.18
CA LEU A 9 -5.82 15.81 -13.50
C LEU A 9 -5.20 14.41 -13.48
N ALA A 10 -6.02 13.37 -13.23
CA ALA A 10 -5.60 11.97 -13.23
C ALA A 10 -4.98 11.57 -14.58
N ARG A 11 -5.64 11.98 -15.68
CA ARG A 11 -5.15 11.68 -17.02
C ARG A 11 -3.91 12.48 -17.39
N GLU A 12 -3.93 13.80 -17.12
CA GLU A 12 -2.86 14.70 -17.58
C GLU A 12 -1.57 14.57 -16.78
N ARG A 13 -1.68 14.38 -15.45
CA ARG A 13 -0.52 14.40 -14.56
C ARG A 13 0.01 13.00 -14.22
N LEU A 14 -0.87 12.01 -14.20
CA LEU A 14 -0.53 10.65 -13.75
C LEU A 14 -0.75 9.57 -14.82
N GLY A 15 -1.27 9.93 -15.98
CA GLY A 15 -1.52 8.98 -17.07
C GLY A 15 -2.66 7.99 -16.81
N PHE A 16 -3.53 8.26 -15.83
CA PHE A 16 -4.66 7.39 -15.54
C PHE A 16 -5.85 7.72 -16.45
N GLU A 17 -6.02 6.99 -17.52
CA GLU A 17 -7.10 7.18 -18.49
C GLU A 17 -8.48 7.12 -17.83
N ARG A 18 -8.66 6.23 -16.83
CA ARG A 18 -9.90 6.08 -16.07
C ARG A 18 -9.61 5.77 -14.61
N LEU A 19 -10.35 6.42 -13.73
CA LEU A 19 -10.38 6.04 -12.32
C LEU A 19 -11.25 4.79 -12.13
N ARG A 20 -10.76 3.87 -11.31
CA ARG A 20 -11.50 2.64 -10.95
C ARG A 20 -12.63 2.96 -9.96
N PRO A 21 -13.64 2.07 -9.84
CA PRO A 21 -14.70 2.25 -8.84
C PRO A 21 -14.14 2.51 -7.44
N GLY A 22 -14.71 3.49 -6.75
CA GLY A 22 -14.30 3.90 -5.41
C GLY A 22 -13.12 4.88 -5.32
N GLN A 23 -12.20 4.92 -6.30
CA GLN A 23 -11.06 5.84 -6.25
C GLN A 23 -11.50 7.32 -6.22
N LEU A 24 -12.44 7.70 -7.09
CA LEU A 24 -12.93 9.07 -7.13
C LEU A 24 -13.54 9.50 -5.79
N ALA A 25 -14.39 8.67 -5.20
CA ALA A 25 -15.03 8.97 -3.91
C ALA A 25 -14.00 9.11 -2.79
N ALA A 26 -12.94 8.28 -2.80
CA ALA A 26 -11.84 8.38 -1.85
C ALA A 26 -11.05 9.69 -2.01
N VAL A 27 -10.73 10.07 -3.26
CA VAL A 27 -10.03 11.33 -3.56
C VAL A 27 -10.88 12.54 -3.16
N GLU A 28 -12.17 12.57 -3.52
CA GLU A 28 -13.09 13.65 -3.16
C GLU A 28 -13.19 13.81 -1.63
N ALA A 29 -13.28 12.70 -0.90
CA ALA A 29 -13.32 12.72 0.56
C ALA A 29 -12.01 13.29 1.14
N ALA A 30 -10.86 12.81 0.71
CA ALA A 30 -9.57 13.31 1.17
C ALA A 30 -9.37 14.78 0.87
N VAL A 31 -9.71 15.23 -0.34
CA VAL A 31 -9.61 16.64 -0.75
C VAL A 31 -10.54 17.55 0.05
N SER A 32 -11.74 17.05 0.42
CA SER A 32 -12.68 17.78 1.28
C SER A 32 -12.30 17.80 2.77
N GLY A 33 -11.20 17.13 3.15
CA GLY A 33 -10.72 17.11 4.54
C GLY A 33 -11.23 15.94 5.39
N ARG A 34 -11.89 14.95 4.78
CA ARG A 34 -12.32 13.71 5.45
C ARG A 34 -11.25 12.65 5.38
N ASP A 35 -11.11 11.89 6.44
CA ASP A 35 -10.26 10.70 6.44
C ASP A 35 -10.82 9.61 5.49
N VAL A 36 -9.96 8.70 5.06
CA VAL A 36 -10.33 7.64 4.12
C VAL A 36 -9.83 6.30 4.63
N LEU A 37 -10.67 5.27 4.55
CA LEU A 37 -10.28 3.87 4.66
C LEU A 37 -10.65 3.16 3.36
N ALA A 38 -9.65 2.83 2.55
CA ALA A 38 -9.86 2.15 1.27
C ALA A 38 -9.35 0.70 1.34
N VAL A 39 -10.26 -0.24 1.16
CA VAL A 39 -9.98 -1.68 1.06
C VAL A 39 -10.17 -2.07 -0.40
N LEU A 40 -9.07 -2.13 -1.15
CA LEU A 40 -9.06 -2.38 -2.59
C LEU A 40 -8.10 -3.53 -2.89
N PRO A 41 -8.43 -4.47 -3.78
CA PRO A 41 -7.58 -5.62 -4.08
C PRO A 41 -6.20 -5.19 -4.58
N THR A 42 -5.23 -6.10 -4.53
CA THR A 42 -3.93 -5.90 -5.18
C THR A 42 -4.12 -5.59 -6.65
N GLY A 43 -3.40 -4.60 -7.18
CA GLY A 43 -3.65 -4.08 -8.52
C GLY A 43 -4.90 -3.21 -8.64
N GLY A 44 -5.67 -2.97 -7.56
CA GLY A 44 -6.85 -2.09 -7.53
C GLY A 44 -6.56 -0.60 -7.67
N GLY A 45 -5.28 -0.21 -7.77
CA GLY A 45 -4.86 1.19 -7.94
C GLY A 45 -4.98 2.02 -6.67
N LYS A 46 -4.62 1.44 -5.52
CA LYS A 46 -4.61 2.15 -4.22
C LYS A 46 -3.76 3.41 -4.24
N SER A 47 -2.60 3.38 -4.91
CA SER A 47 -1.68 4.51 -5.02
C SER A 47 -2.29 5.72 -5.70
N ALA A 48 -3.11 5.53 -6.72
CA ALA A 48 -3.80 6.63 -7.41
C ALA A 48 -4.63 7.52 -6.47
N ILE A 49 -5.14 6.97 -5.36
CA ILE A 49 -5.93 7.73 -4.39
C ILE A 49 -5.06 8.80 -3.72
N TYR A 50 -3.91 8.41 -3.14
CA TYR A 50 -3.07 9.38 -2.44
C TYR A 50 -2.25 10.24 -3.39
N GLU A 51 -1.88 9.75 -4.57
CA GLU A 51 -1.21 10.53 -5.60
C GLU A 51 -2.07 11.70 -6.05
N LEU A 52 -3.34 11.43 -6.38
CA LEU A 52 -4.29 12.49 -6.76
C LEU A 52 -4.63 13.41 -5.60
N ALA A 53 -4.91 12.85 -4.42
CA ALA A 53 -5.22 13.67 -3.26
C ALA A 53 -4.04 14.55 -2.85
N GLY A 54 -2.79 14.05 -2.96
CA GLY A 54 -1.57 14.80 -2.68
C GLY A 54 -1.35 15.97 -3.63
N LEU A 55 -1.65 15.81 -4.92
CA LEU A 55 -1.59 16.90 -5.89
C LEU A 55 -2.65 18.01 -5.65
N LEU A 56 -3.69 17.69 -4.89
CA LEU A 56 -4.84 18.56 -4.69
C LEU A 56 -4.88 19.19 -3.30
N ARG A 57 -3.99 18.79 -2.41
CA ARG A 57 -3.89 19.32 -1.05
C ARG A 57 -2.58 20.07 -0.85
N ALA A 58 -2.64 21.16 -0.11
CA ALA A 58 -1.45 21.92 0.25
C ALA A 58 -0.59 21.12 1.26
N GLY A 59 0.72 21.23 1.13
CA GLY A 59 1.73 20.59 1.98
C GLY A 59 2.12 19.19 1.49
N PRO A 60 3.22 18.65 2.05
CA PRO A 60 3.73 17.35 1.64
C PRO A 60 2.77 16.21 1.95
N THR A 61 2.88 15.14 1.18
CA THR A 61 2.17 13.87 1.40
C THR A 61 3.14 12.87 2.04
N VAL A 62 2.89 12.51 3.30
CA VAL A 62 3.67 11.49 4.02
C VAL A 62 3.07 10.11 3.76
N VAL A 63 3.86 9.21 3.20
CA VAL A 63 3.43 7.83 2.87
C VAL A 63 4.22 6.83 3.72
N VAL A 64 3.54 6.17 4.63
CA VAL A 64 4.10 5.10 5.45
C VAL A 64 3.85 3.77 4.78
N SER A 65 4.91 3.06 4.41
CA SER A 65 4.86 1.75 3.74
C SER A 65 5.87 0.78 4.36
N PRO A 66 5.53 -0.52 4.49
CA PRO A 66 6.37 -1.50 5.18
C PRO A 66 7.54 -2.01 4.35
N LEU A 67 7.52 -1.84 3.03
CA LEU A 67 8.44 -2.46 2.09
C LEU A 67 9.27 -1.41 1.35
N ILE A 68 10.59 -1.38 1.61
CA ILE A 68 11.52 -0.48 0.94
C ILE A 68 11.53 -0.70 -0.58
N ALA A 69 11.55 -1.96 -1.03
CA ALA A 69 11.56 -2.28 -2.45
C ALA A 69 10.29 -1.77 -3.20
N LEU A 70 9.12 -1.84 -2.56
CA LEU A 70 7.89 -1.31 -3.14
C LEU A 70 7.89 0.22 -3.21
N GLN A 71 8.62 0.87 -2.29
CA GLN A 71 8.80 2.33 -2.32
C GLN A 71 9.57 2.75 -3.57
N ASP A 72 10.57 2.00 -4.01
CA ASP A 72 11.39 2.33 -5.19
C ASP A 72 10.55 2.36 -6.47
N ASP A 73 9.65 1.42 -6.68
CA ASP A 73 8.74 1.40 -7.82
C ASP A 73 7.76 2.58 -7.80
N GLN A 74 7.20 2.89 -6.62
CA GLN A 74 6.30 4.03 -6.43
C GLN A 74 7.01 5.37 -6.66
N LEU A 75 8.26 5.49 -6.17
CA LEU A 75 9.11 6.65 -6.42
C LEU A 75 9.41 6.84 -7.91
N ALA A 76 9.77 5.76 -8.60
CA ALA A 76 10.06 5.81 -10.04
C ALA A 76 8.83 6.27 -10.82
N HIS A 77 7.63 5.77 -10.48
CA HIS A 77 6.37 6.19 -11.09
C HIS A 77 6.11 7.69 -10.90
N LEU A 78 6.16 8.18 -9.67
CA LEU A 78 5.94 9.60 -9.37
C LEU A 78 6.95 10.51 -10.06
N ARG A 79 8.23 10.14 -10.06
CA ARG A 79 9.30 10.91 -10.74
C ARG A 79 9.11 10.95 -12.24
N THR A 80 8.66 9.86 -12.85
CA THR A 80 8.33 9.81 -14.28
C THR A 80 7.16 10.74 -14.61
N ALA A 81 6.21 10.89 -13.68
CA ALA A 81 5.13 11.86 -13.77
C ALA A 81 5.57 13.31 -13.47
N GLY A 82 6.85 13.57 -13.25
CA GLY A 82 7.42 14.90 -12.97
C GLY A 82 7.12 15.40 -11.55
N LEU A 83 6.83 14.49 -10.61
CA LEU A 83 6.54 14.81 -9.22
C LEU A 83 7.76 14.62 -8.33
N THR A 84 7.89 15.46 -7.31
CA THR A 84 8.95 15.32 -6.31
C THR A 84 8.61 14.18 -5.35
N ALA A 85 9.44 13.14 -5.35
CA ALA A 85 9.28 12.00 -4.46
C ALA A 85 10.62 11.63 -3.83
N ILE A 86 10.64 11.53 -2.51
CA ILE A 86 11.82 11.22 -1.70
C ILE A 86 11.55 10.05 -0.75
N VAL A 87 12.61 9.38 -0.36
CA VAL A 87 12.59 8.34 0.68
C VAL A 87 13.36 8.83 1.90
N LEU A 88 12.85 8.50 3.08
CA LEU A 88 13.56 8.59 4.35
C LEU A 88 13.76 7.16 4.88
N ASN A 89 14.97 6.64 4.80
CA ASN A 89 15.29 5.30 5.32
C ASN A 89 16.60 5.28 6.13
N SER A 90 16.85 4.18 6.84
CA SER A 90 18.02 4.00 7.69
C SER A 90 19.32 3.72 6.92
N GLN A 91 19.24 3.41 5.63
CA GLN A 91 20.40 3.07 4.79
C GLN A 91 21.06 4.30 4.15
N GLN A 92 20.41 5.46 4.25
CA GLN A 92 20.91 6.71 3.70
C GLN A 92 22.13 7.21 4.48
N SER A 93 23.12 7.82 3.76
CA SER A 93 24.17 8.57 4.39
C SER A 93 23.60 9.79 5.15
N ALA A 94 24.31 10.29 6.16
CA ALA A 94 23.88 11.45 6.92
C ALA A 94 23.58 12.67 6.02
N GLY A 95 24.41 12.91 5.01
CA GLY A 95 24.20 14.01 4.05
C GLY A 95 22.97 13.83 3.18
N ALA A 96 22.73 12.62 2.64
CA ALA A 96 21.56 12.31 1.85
C ALA A 96 20.27 12.41 2.69
N ARG A 97 20.33 11.97 3.95
CA ARG A 97 19.21 12.08 4.88
C ARG A 97 18.89 13.55 5.20
N ALA A 98 19.91 14.39 5.48
CA ALA A 98 19.71 15.80 5.74
C ALA A 98 19.08 16.52 4.54
N ALA A 99 19.55 16.25 3.32
CA ALA A 99 18.96 16.79 2.10
C ALA A 99 17.50 16.35 1.92
N ALA A 100 17.18 15.08 2.18
CA ALA A 100 15.82 14.57 2.12
C ALA A 100 14.90 15.22 3.16
N LEU A 101 15.38 15.46 4.39
CA LEU A 101 14.62 16.18 5.42
C LEU A 101 14.32 17.63 5.01
N VAL A 102 15.24 18.32 4.35
CA VAL A 102 14.98 19.66 3.81
C VAL A 102 13.93 19.59 2.69
N ALA A 103 14.09 18.69 1.73
CA ALA A 103 13.14 18.53 0.64
C ALA A 103 11.74 18.11 1.12
N SER A 104 11.64 17.41 2.25
CA SER A 104 10.33 17.01 2.82
C SER A 104 9.49 18.21 3.31
N CYS A 105 10.08 19.39 3.42
CA CYS A 105 9.38 20.62 3.81
C CYS A 105 8.78 21.37 2.62
N GLU A 106 9.08 20.96 1.38
CA GLU A 106 8.52 21.58 0.18
C GLU A 106 7.09 21.12 -0.07
N SER A 107 6.26 22.03 -0.59
CA SER A 107 4.91 21.69 -1.05
C SER A 107 4.98 20.65 -2.17
N ASP A 108 3.94 19.85 -2.29
CA ASP A 108 3.76 18.86 -3.37
C ASP A 108 4.82 17.73 -3.38
N THR A 109 5.55 17.55 -2.27
CA THR A 109 6.53 16.47 -2.12
C THR A 109 5.86 15.22 -1.54
N PHE A 110 6.11 14.08 -2.16
CA PHE A 110 5.75 12.76 -1.62
C PHE A 110 6.93 12.23 -0.81
N VAL A 111 6.71 11.99 0.48
CA VAL A 111 7.73 11.54 1.43
C VAL A 111 7.43 10.11 1.84
N PHE A 112 8.19 9.16 1.30
CA PHE A 112 8.07 7.74 1.66
C PHE A 112 8.98 7.40 2.82
N LEU A 113 8.44 6.65 3.78
CA LEU A 113 9.21 6.17 4.93
C LEU A 113 8.58 4.91 5.53
N SER A 114 9.40 4.17 6.28
CA SER A 114 8.90 3.09 7.10
C SER A 114 8.38 3.62 8.45
N PRO A 115 7.49 2.90 9.15
CA PRO A 115 6.93 3.36 10.43
C PRO A 115 8.01 3.60 11.49
N GLU A 116 9.12 2.86 11.47
CA GLU A 116 10.25 3.02 12.40
C GLU A 116 10.91 4.41 12.25
N GLN A 117 10.91 4.98 11.03
CA GLN A 117 11.49 6.30 10.79
C GLN A 117 10.72 7.43 11.49
N LEU A 118 9.43 7.27 11.74
CA LEU A 118 8.63 8.21 12.52
C LEU A 118 8.93 8.17 14.02
N SER A 119 9.57 7.12 14.51
CA SER A 119 10.04 7.04 15.89
C SER A 119 11.31 7.89 16.11
N ASN A 120 12.01 8.27 15.04
CA ASN A 120 13.14 9.20 15.11
C ASN A 120 12.63 10.64 15.31
N ALA A 121 13.07 11.30 16.38
CA ALA A 121 12.61 12.64 16.75
C ALA A 121 12.92 13.69 15.68
N GLU A 122 14.13 13.64 15.08
CA GLU A 122 14.53 14.57 14.02
C GLU A 122 13.61 14.49 12.80
N THR A 123 13.31 13.26 12.35
CA THR A 123 12.38 13.02 11.23
C THR A 123 10.99 13.54 11.55
N ARG A 124 10.46 13.17 12.71
CA ARG A 124 9.13 13.61 13.14
C ARG A 124 9.02 15.10 13.24
N ASP A 125 10.00 15.77 13.87
CA ASP A 125 10.00 17.21 14.09
C ASP A 125 10.16 17.98 12.76
N ALA A 126 10.94 17.47 11.81
CA ALA A 126 11.03 18.03 10.46
C ALA A 126 9.68 17.93 9.73
N LEU A 127 9.06 16.74 9.72
CA LEU A 127 7.76 16.55 9.10
C LEU A 127 6.65 17.37 9.77
N ALA A 128 6.66 17.52 11.08
CA ALA A 128 5.72 18.37 11.80
C ALA A 128 5.84 19.85 11.38
N ARG A 129 7.08 20.36 11.23
CA ARG A 129 7.30 21.73 10.70
C ARG A 129 6.84 21.90 9.27
N ALA A 130 6.94 20.85 8.46
CA ALA A 130 6.48 20.83 7.07
C ALA A 130 4.95 20.91 6.93
N ARG A 131 4.20 20.63 8.00
CA ARG A 131 2.72 20.62 8.03
C ARG A 131 2.12 19.79 6.90
N PRO A 132 2.28 18.46 6.90
CA PRO A 132 1.79 17.62 5.83
C PRO A 132 0.29 17.78 5.63
N GLY A 133 -0.13 17.85 4.37
CA GLY A 133 -1.54 17.88 3.99
C GLY A 133 -2.22 16.52 4.06
N LEU A 134 -1.41 15.45 3.86
CA LEU A 134 -1.86 14.06 3.90
C LEU A 134 -0.90 13.17 4.68
N PHE A 135 -1.48 12.21 5.40
CA PHE A 135 -0.78 11.09 6.02
C PHE A 135 -1.37 9.78 5.50
N VAL A 136 -0.60 9.03 4.75
CA VAL A 136 -1.02 7.80 4.09
C VAL A 136 -0.40 6.61 4.81
N VAL A 137 -1.22 5.64 5.16
CA VAL A 137 -0.78 4.35 5.72
C VAL A 137 -1.07 3.27 4.69
N ASP A 138 -0.04 2.82 4.01
CA ASP A 138 -0.12 1.68 3.12
C ASP A 138 -0.01 0.37 3.91
N GLU A 139 -0.65 -0.68 3.42
CA GLU A 139 -0.81 -1.97 4.11
C GLU A 139 -1.34 -1.80 5.56
N ALA A 140 -2.37 -0.96 5.71
CA ALA A 140 -2.93 -0.59 7.01
C ALA A 140 -3.43 -1.78 7.85
N HIS A 141 -3.65 -2.96 7.23
CA HIS A 141 -4.00 -4.19 7.95
C HIS A 141 -2.90 -4.63 8.94
N LEU A 142 -1.64 -4.21 8.75
CA LEU A 142 -0.52 -4.49 9.66
C LEU A 142 -0.69 -3.85 11.05
N ILE A 143 -1.63 -2.91 11.18
CA ILE A 143 -2.00 -2.29 12.46
C ILE A 143 -2.79 -3.24 13.36
N SER A 144 -3.45 -4.23 12.76
CA SER A 144 -4.36 -5.12 13.45
C SER A 144 -3.65 -6.33 14.05
N GLN A 145 -3.88 -6.60 15.32
CA GLN A 145 -3.42 -7.81 16.00
C GLN A 145 -4.10 -9.09 15.48
N TRP A 146 -5.19 -8.97 14.74
CA TRP A 146 -5.89 -10.08 14.09
C TRP A 146 -5.25 -10.50 12.76
N GLY A 147 -4.26 -9.72 12.26
CA GLY A 147 -3.50 -10.02 11.06
C GLY A 147 -2.34 -10.98 11.33
N ARG A 148 -1.98 -11.82 10.34
CA ARG A 148 -0.82 -12.72 10.42
C ARG A 148 0.51 -11.98 10.48
N ASP A 149 0.56 -10.77 9.93
CA ASP A 149 1.79 -9.98 9.71
C ASP A 149 1.85 -8.74 10.61
N PHE A 150 1.30 -8.83 11.81
CA PHE A 150 1.26 -7.75 12.80
C PHE A 150 2.65 -7.11 13.04
N ARG A 151 2.70 -5.77 12.99
CA ARG A 151 3.91 -4.98 13.26
C ARG A 151 3.67 -3.96 14.36
N THR A 152 4.45 -4.02 15.43
CA THR A 152 4.33 -3.15 16.60
C THR A 152 4.49 -1.67 16.27
N ASP A 153 5.30 -1.32 15.27
CA ASP A 153 5.54 0.07 14.88
C ASP A 153 4.31 0.71 14.23
N TYR A 154 3.46 -0.09 13.56
CA TYR A 154 2.19 0.38 13.02
C TYR A 154 1.19 0.80 14.11
N MET A 155 1.26 0.22 15.31
CA MET A 155 0.38 0.59 16.42
C MET A 155 0.57 2.03 16.90
N ARG A 156 1.75 2.60 16.67
CA ARG A 156 2.10 3.96 17.10
C ARG A 156 1.70 5.03 16.09
N LEU A 157 1.25 4.64 14.89
CA LEU A 157 0.97 5.58 13.81
C LEU A 157 -0.14 6.58 14.17
N GLY A 158 -1.14 6.20 14.92
CA GLY A 158 -2.17 7.14 15.39
C GLY A 158 -1.59 8.29 16.21
N ALA A 159 -0.68 8.00 17.14
CA ALA A 159 0.02 9.04 17.90
C ALA A 159 0.93 9.92 17.01
N GLN A 160 1.51 9.34 15.96
CA GLN A 160 2.32 10.10 14.99
C GLN A 160 1.45 11.04 14.14
N VAL A 161 0.26 10.61 13.73
CA VAL A 161 -0.70 11.47 13.02
C VAL A 161 -1.03 12.72 13.84
N GLU A 162 -1.29 12.55 15.14
CA GLU A 162 -1.56 13.69 16.04
C GLU A 162 -0.32 14.58 16.20
N ALA A 163 0.89 14.00 16.36
CA ALA A 163 2.13 14.74 16.49
C ALA A 163 2.50 15.57 15.24
N LEU A 164 2.05 15.14 14.05
CA LEU A 164 2.23 15.84 12.78
C LEU A 164 1.18 16.96 12.54
N GLY A 165 0.37 17.31 13.53
CA GLY A 165 -0.67 18.33 13.42
C GLY A 165 -1.98 17.81 12.79
N ARG A 166 -2.19 16.51 12.81
CA ARG A 166 -3.42 15.84 12.37
C ARG A 166 -3.80 16.13 10.91
N PRO A 167 -2.90 15.83 9.95
CA PRO A 167 -3.26 15.85 8.51
C PRO A 167 -4.42 14.91 8.21
N VAL A 168 -5.05 15.05 7.05
CA VAL A 168 -6.03 14.05 6.58
C VAL A 168 -5.35 12.70 6.46
N CYS A 169 -5.97 11.68 7.02
CA CYS A 169 -5.42 10.33 7.06
C CYS A 169 -6.09 9.44 6.01
N ILE A 170 -5.26 8.77 5.19
CA ILE A 170 -5.70 7.77 4.21
C ILE A 170 -5.11 6.42 4.61
N ALA A 171 -5.95 5.47 5.01
CA ALA A 171 -5.57 4.10 5.28
C ALA A 171 -5.89 3.21 4.07
N LEU A 172 -4.89 2.53 3.54
CA LEU A 172 -4.99 1.68 2.35
C LEU A 172 -4.62 0.25 2.70
N THR A 173 -5.40 -0.71 2.23
CA THR A 173 -5.06 -2.13 2.36
C THR A 173 -5.70 -2.95 1.25
N ALA A 174 -5.11 -4.11 0.95
CA ALA A 174 -5.72 -5.08 0.06
C ALA A 174 -6.74 -5.99 0.76
N THR A 175 -6.61 -6.16 2.07
CA THR A 175 -7.42 -7.13 2.83
C THR A 175 -7.79 -6.56 4.19
N ALA A 176 -9.08 -6.43 4.47
CA ALA A 176 -9.57 -6.09 5.80
C ALA A 176 -11.00 -6.59 6.02
N ALA A 177 -11.16 -7.61 6.84
CA ALA A 177 -12.47 -8.03 7.36
C ALA A 177 -13.08 -6.93 8.25
N PRO A 178 -14.39 -6.92 8.50
CA PRO A 178 -15.03 -5.89 9.30
C PRO A 178 -14.32 -5.58 10.64
N PRO A 179 -13.92 -6.55 11.48
CA PRO A 179 -13.21 -6.27 12.73
C PRO A 179 -11.85 -5.58 12.52
N VAL A 180 -11.14 -5.94 11.42
CA VAL A 180 -9.85 -5.32 11.06
C VAL A 180 -10.06 -3.85 10.66
N ARG A 181 -11.11 -3.54 9.90
CA ARG A 181 -11.45 -2.15 9.50
C ARG A 181 -11.76 -1.28 10.71
N GLU A 182 -12.50 -1.79 11.66
CA GLU A 182 -12.80 -1.10 12.92
C GLU A 182 -11.53 -0.85 13.73
N GLU A 183 -10.65 -1.84 13.82
CA GLU A 183 -9.38 -1.70 14.52
C GLU A 183 -8.46 -0.68 13.83
N ILE A 184 -8.33 -0.69 12.50
CA ILE A 184 -7.59 0.32 11.73
C ILE A 184 -8.13 1.71 12.06
N SER A 185 -9.44 1.91 11.94
CA SER A 185 -10.08 3.21 12.18
C SER A 185 -9.83 3.71 13.60
N ARG A 186 -9.98 2.86 14.59
CA ARG A 186 -9.77 3.18 16.01
C ARG A 186 -8.29 3.51 16.31
N ARG A 187 -7.35 2.71 15.82
CA ARG A 187 -5.92 2.87 16.13
C ARG A 187 -5.28 4.06 15.43
N LEU A 188 -5.69 4.37 14.20
CA LEU A 188 -5.26 5.57 13.50
C LEU A 188 -6.01 6.82 13.94
N GLY A 189 -7.08 6.69 14.74
CA GLY A 189 -7.93 7.80 15.12
C GLY A 189 -8.64 8.44 13.93
N LEU A 190 -9.09 7.63 12.95
CA LEU A 190 -9.80 8.16 11.78
C LEU A 190 -11.11 8.82 12.20
N ARG A 191 -11.37 10.03 11.67
CA ARG A 191 -12.54 10.86 12.02
C ARG A 191 -13.55 10.78 10.88
N ASP A 192 -14.70 10.18 11.12
CA ASP A 192 -15.78 9.99 10.15
C ASP A 192 -15.25 9.59 8.75
N PRO A 193 -14.48 8.49 8.63
CA PRO A 193 -13.78 8.18 7.39
C PRO A 193 -14.75 7.82 6.27
N GLN A 194 -14.44 8.25 5.06
CA GLN A 194 -15.02 7.66 3.87
C GLN A 194 -14.48 6.23 3.74
N VAL A 195 -15.36 5.25 3.92
CA VAL A 195 -15.00 3.84 3.71
C VAL A 195 -15.29 3.46 2.27
N VAL A 196 -14.26 2.99 1.58
CA VAL A 196 -14.36 2.47 0.20
C VAL A 196 -13.95 1.02 0.22
N ILE A 197 -14.82 0.14 -0.24
CA ILE A 197 -14.55 -1.30 -0.35
C ILE A 197 -14.70 -1.67 -1.81
N GLY A 198 -13.61 -2.18 -2.40
CA GLY A 198 -13.60 -2.68 -3.77
C GLY A 198 -14.27 -4.04 -3.89
N ASP A 199 -14.57 -4.40 -5.11
CA ASP A 199 -14.98 -5.75 -5.44
C ASP A 199 -13.75 -6.66 -5.45
N PHE A 200 -13.82 -7.76 -4.72
CA PHE A 200 -12.77 -8.79 -4.61
C PHE A 200 -13.06 -9.98 -5.51
N ASP A 201 -14.22 -10.01 -6.16
CA ASP A 201 -14.53 -11.06 -7.11
C ASP A 201 -13.59 -10.98 -8.33
N ARG A 202 -13.07 -12.12 -8.70
CA ARG A 202 -12.20 -12.29 -9.86
C ARG A 202 -12.75 -13.39 -10.75
N PRO A 203 -13.80 -13.10 -11.53
CA PRO A 203 -14.48 -14.10 -12.34
C PRO A 203 -13.57 -14.76 -13.38
N GLN A 204 -12.43 -14.14 -13.70
CA GLN A 204 -11.42 -14.71 -14.59
C GLN A 204 -10.51 -15.76 -13.91
N ILE A 205 -10.61 -15.96 -12.58
CA ILE A 205 -9.84 -16.96 -11.84
C ILE A 205 -10.75 -18.12 -11.50
N GLU A 206 -10.47 -19.27 -12.08
CA GLU A 206 -11.12 -20.51 -11.71
C GLU A 206 -10.41 -21.12 -10.50
N LEU A 207 -11.20 -21.48 -9.48
CA LEU A 207 -10.71 -22.12 -8.28
C LEU A 207 -11.12 -23.60 -8.27
N SER A 208 -10.15 -24.49 -8.14
CA SER A 208 -10.39 -25.93 -7.99
C SER A 208 -9.66 -26.50 -6.78
N VAL A 209 -10.21 -27.57 -6.22
CA VAL A 209 -9.61 -28.29 -5.09
C VAL A 209 -9.47 -29.77 -5.46
N ARG A 210 -8.23 -30.26 -5.44
CA ARG A 210 -7.91 -31.67 -5.62
C ARG A 210 -7.50 -32.25 -4.28
N ARG A 211 -8.23 -33.27 -3.80
CA ARG A 211 -7.92 -33.93 -2.52
C ARG A 211 -6.96 -35.06 -2.77
N VAL A 212 -5.87 -35.08 -2.05
CA VAL A 212 -4.83 -36.11 -2.08
C VAL A 212 -4.71 -36.79 -0.71
N ARG A 213 -4.35 -38.07 -0.68
CA ARG A 213 -4.27 -38.89 0.55
C ARG A 213 -2.84 -39.30 0.89
N SER A 214 -1.91 -39.07 -0.03
CA SER A 214 -0.50 -39.44 0.15
C SER A 214 0.43 -38.50 -0.60
N VAL A 215 1.69 -38.48 -0.24
CA VAL A 215 2.71 -37.67 -0.92
C VAL A 215 2.88 -38.09 -2.38
N PRO A 216 2.95 -39.40 -2.74
CA PRO A 216 3.01 -39.78 -4.15
C PRO A 216 1.80 -39.31 -4.98
N GLU A 217 0.60 -39.35 -4.41
CA GLU A 217 -0.60 -38.83 -5.07
C GLU A 217 -0.53 -37.31 -5.25
N LYS A 218 0.01 -36.58 -4.27
CA LYS A 218 0.24 -35.14 -4.38
C LYS A 218 1.20 -34.77 -5.52
N HIS A 219 2.28 -35.56 -5.69
CA HIS A 219 3.25 -35.36 -6.77
C HIS A 219 2.61 -35.60 -8.13
N LEU A 220 1.85 -36.69 -8.28
CA LEU A 220 1.14 -37.00 -9.51
C LEU A 220 0.13 -35.91 -9.89
N GLU A 221 -0.65 -35.42 -8.91
CA GLU A 221 -1.60 -34.33 -9.15
C GLU A 221 -0.92 -33.02 -9.52
N LEU A 222 0.28 -32.75 -8.99
CA LEU A 222 1.09 -31.59 -9.35
C LEU A 222 1.58 -31.68 -10.80
N GLU A 223 2.08 -32.83 -11.23
CA GLU A 223 2.47 -33.09 -12.62
C GLU A 223 1.29 -32.97 -13.58
N LEU A 224 0.14 -33.56 -13.23
CA LEU A 224 -1.08 -33.47 -14.04
C LEU A 224 -1.57 -32.04 -14.16
N ALA A 225 -1.54 -31.25 -13.09
CA ALA A 225 -1.92 -29.85 -13.12
C ALA A 225 -0.99 -29.02 -14.00
N ALA A 226 0.33 -29.24 -13.92
CA ALA A 226 1.31 -28.55 -14.75
C ALA A 226 1.09 -28.88 -16.25
N ALA A 227 0.83 -30.13 -16.57
CA ALA A 227 0.54 -30.57 -17.93
C ALA A 227 -0.80 -29.99 -18.45
N GLU A 228 -1.82 -29.94 -17.62
CA GLU A 228 -3.17 -29.45 -17.99
C GLU A 228 -3.16 -27.94 -18.29
N PHE A 229 -2.50 -27.14 -17.45
CA PHE A 229 -2.50 -25.70 -17.61
C PHE A 229 -1.45 -25.18 -18.60
N GLY A 230 -0.39 -25.91 -18.86
CA GLY A 230 0.54 -25.71 -19.99
C GLY A 230 1.16 -24.34 -20.14
N GLY A 231 1.35 -23.59 -19.05
CA GLY A 231 1.89 -22.23 -19.05
C GLY A 231 2.75 -21.94 -17.82
N PRO A 232 3.27 -20.73 -17.68
CA PRO A 232 3.98 -20.35 -16.47
C PRO A 232 3.04 -20.38 -15.27
N GLY A 233 3.50 -21.04 -14.18
CA GLY A 233 2.73 -21.20 -12.95
C GLY A 233 3.56 -20.88 -11.72
N ILE A 234 2.89 -20.70 -10.58
CA ILE A 234 3.53 -20.53 -9.28
C ILE A 234 3.00 -21.61 -8.35
N VAL A 235 3.91 -22.38 -7.75
CA VAL A 235 3.58 -23.38 -6.74
C VAL A 235 3.91 -22.82 -5.37
N TYR A 236 2.90 -22.69 -4.52
CA TYR A 236 3.08 -22.31 -3.12
C TYR A 236 3.14 -23.55 -2.24
N ALA A 237 4.13 -23.63 -1.38
CA ALA A 237 4.32 -24.75 -0.45
C ALA A 237 4.37 -24.25 0.99
N ALA A 238 4.06 -25.13 1.94
CA ALA A 238 4.04 -24.77 3.36
C ALA A 238 5.44 -24.57 3.95
N THR A 239 6.45 -25.29 3.43
CA THR A 239 7.84 -25.23 3.88
C THR A 239 8.81 -25.09 2.70
N HIS A 240 10.05 -24.67 2.99
CA HIS A 240 11.12 -24.65 1.99
C HIS A 240 11.40 -26.04 1.41
N ALA A 241 11.38 -27.07 2.25
CA ALA A 241 11.57 -28.45 1.81
C ALA A 241 10.48 -28.90 0.83
N ASP A 242 9.21 -28.59 1.13
CA ASP A 242 8.10 -28.90 0.21
C ASP A 242 8.23 -28.15 -1.12
N ALA A 243 8.75 -26.91 -1.11
CA ALA A 243 8.96 -26.13 -2.34
C ALA A 243 10.08 -26.74 -3.20
N GLU A 244 11.17 -27.20 -2.55
CA GLU A 244 12.27 -27.89 -3.24
C GLU A 244 11.81 -29.22 -3.82
N GLU A 245 11.01 -29.99 -3.07
CA GLU A 245 10.43 -31.24 -3.53
C GLU A 245 9.50 -31.02 -4.73
N ALA A 246 8.63 -30.01 -4.67
CA ALA A 246 7.76 -29.66 -5.79
C ALA A 246 8.53 -29.25 -7.05
N ARG A 247 9.63 -28.48 -6.87
CA ARG A 247 10.54 -28.14 -7.97
C ARG A 247 11.13 -29.40 -8.62
N ASP A 248 11.63 -30.33 -7.80
CA ASP A 248 12.31 -31.52 -8.31
C ASP A 248 11.32 -32.45 -9.05
N VAL A 249 10.10 -32.59 -8.54
CA VAL A 249 9.01 -33.31 -9.20
C VAL A 249 8.69 -32.69 -10.58
N LEU A 250 8.49 -31.39 -10.65
CA LEU A 250 8.17 -30.70 -11.89
C LEU A 250 9.35 -30.72 -12.89
N ALA A 251 10.58 -30.59 -12.42
CA ALA A 251 11.76 -30.68 -13.27
C ALA A 251 11.98 -32.07 -13.87
N ALA A 252 11.54 -33.13 -13.18
CA ALA A 252 11.61 -34.48 -13.68
C ALA A 252 10.49 -34.82 -14.72
N ALA A 253 9.39 -34.07 -14.66
CA ALA A 253 8.25 -34.25 -15.57
C ALA A 253 8.39 -33.48 -16.92
N GLY A 254 9.40 -32.58 -17.06
CA GLY A 254 9.69 -31.81 -18.28
C GLY A 254 9.18 -30.39 -18.19
#